data_14b883a9842a9d9a46e6afbfeb2c432e
#
_entry.id   14b883a9842a9d9a46e6afbfeb2c432e
#
_cell.length_a   1.000
_cell.length_b   1.000
_cell.length_c   1.000
_cell.angle_alpha   90.00
_cell.angle_beta   90.00
_cell.angle_gamma   90.00
#
_symmetry.space_group_name_H-M   'P 1'
#
loop_
_entity.id
_entity.type
_entity.pdbx_description
1 polymer ?
#
loop_
_entity_poly.entity_id
_entity_poly.type
_entity_poly.pdbx_seq_one_letter_code
_entity_poly.pdbx_strand_id
1 'polypeptide(L)'
;GMNLYQIIYATLSFLGAVILQMGADSISKLMQQKMGKDRWNVEEESFDQNQELIKSDTNINIPYLFRYKGKSNKGWINLNPFRGTMVIGTPGSGKSFGVINPAIRQMIEKGFCLCIYDFKFPDLAQIAYYHYLLKKSKESDYTYSFHVINLNEVEKSKRVNPFHKKYIQTLAEAQEMAESMVSSLQKGGSSSGGGSEAFFTQSAINFLASCIYYFAKLENGKYSDLPHILSFMNRSYQEIF
;
A
#
# COMPACT_ATOMS: atom_id res chain seq x y z
N GLY A 1 -62.86 -13.75 -38.31
CA GLY A 1 -62.55 -13.90 -36.91
C GLY A 1 -61.96 -15.30 -36.66
N MET A 2 -60.91 -15.44 -35.86
CA MET A 2 -60.34 -16.73 -35.49
C MET A 2 -61.40 -17.56 -34.74
N ASN A 3 -61.54 -18.85 -35.13
CA ASN A 3 -62.44 -19.76 -34.45
C ASN A 3 -61.94 -20.08 -33.05
N LEU A 4 -62.82 -20.30 -32.07
CA LEU A 4 -62.50 -20.63 -30.68
C LEU A 4 -61.47 -21.76 -30.56
N TYR A 5 -61.51 -22.76 -31.40
CA TYR A 5 -60.51 -23.83 -31.49
C TYR A 5 -59.10 -23.36 -31.84
N GLN A 6 -58.97 -22.39 -32.72
CA GLN A 6 -57.67 -21.84 -33.11
C GLN A 6 -57.04 -21.02 -31.97
N ILE A 7 -57.87 -20.32 -31.19
CA ILE A 7 -57.40 -19.57 -30.00
C ILE A 7 -56.93 -20.52 -28.91
N ILE A 8 -57.73 -21.57 -28.62
CA ILE A 8 -57.34 -22.57 -27.62
C ILE A 8 -56.06 -23.31 -28.01
N TYR A 9 -55.96 -23.69 -29.30
CA TYR A 9 -54.72 -24.34 -29.80
C TYR A 9 -53.51 -23.44 -29.68
N ALA A 10 -53.62 -22.18 -30.06
CA ALA A 10 -52.52 -21.20 -29.98
C ALA A 10 -52.09 -20.96 -28.53
N THR A 11 -53.03 -20.80 -27.60
CA THR A 11 -52.71 -20.57 -26.18
C THR A 11 -52.08 -21.82 -25.52
N LEU A 12 -52.55 -23.02 -25.80
CA LEU A 12 -51.94 -24.24 -25.31
C LEU A 12 -50.54 -24.48 -25.87
N SER A 13 -50.34 -24.21 -27.17
CA SER A 13 -49.02 -24.30 -27.81
C SER A 13 -48.02 -23.29 -27.25
N PHE A 14 -48.45 -22.04 -26.99
CA PHE A 14 -47.63 -21.04 -26.35
C PHE A 14 -47.25 -21.42 -24.93
N LEU A 15 -48.22 -21.89 -24.13
CA LEU A 15 -47.98 -22.36 -22.77
C LEU A 15 -46.99 -23.54 -22.73
N GLY A 16 -47.14 -24.50 -23.65
CA GLY A 16 -46.21 -25.61 -23.81
C GLY A 16 -44.79 -25.18 -24.16
N ALA A 17 -44.67 -24.21 -25.08
CA ALA A 17 -43.37 -23.64 -25.46
C ALA A 17 -42.66 -22.91 -24.28
N VAL A 18 -43.42 -22.15 -23.49
CA VAL A 18 -42.87 -21.49 -22.28
C VAL A 18 -42.39 -22.51 -21.25
N ILE A 19 -43.17 -23.56 -20.98
CA ILE A 19 -42.77 -24.62 -20.03
C ILE A 19 -41.52 -25.36 -20.52
N LEU A 20 -41.42 -25.66 -21.81
CA LEU A 20 -40.23 -26.28 -22.40
C LEU A 20 -38.99 -25.37 -22.27
N GLN A 21 -39.14 -24.07 -22.50
CA GLN A 21 -38.05 -23.13 -22.39
C GLN A 21 -37.56 -23.00 -20.94
N MET A 22 -38.48 -22.91 -19.96
CA MET A 22 -38.12 -22.91 -18.55
C MET A 22 -37.42 -24.21 -18.12
N GLY A 23 -37.85 -25.36 -18.64
CA GLY A 23 -37.18 -26.63 -18.42
C GLY A 23 -35.78 -26.70 -19.01
N ALA A 24 -35.59 -26.23 -20.25
CA ALA A 24 -34.32 -26.18 -20.92
C ALA A 24 -33.32 -25.22 -20.22
N ASP A 25 -33.77 -24.04 -19.77
CA ASP A 25 -32.97 -23.11 -19.00
C ASP A 25 -32.54 -23.69 -17.64
N SER A 26 -33.44 -24.41 -16.97
CA SER A 26 -33.12 -25.04 -15.69
C SER A 26 -32.09 -26.19 -15.87
N ILE A 27 -32.24 -26.98 -16.91
CA ILE A 27 -31.28 -28.06 -17.25
C ILE A 27 -29.93 -27.45 -17.66
N SER A 28 -29.95 -26.40 -18.45
CA SER A 28 -28.72 -25.68 -18.86
C SER A 28 -27.97 -25.12 -17.68
N LYS A 29 -28.66 -24.50 -16.72
CA LYS A 29 -28.04 -23.99 -15.46
C LYS A 29 -27.46 -25.14 -14.61
N LEU A 30 -28.17 -26.26 -14.50
CA LEU A 30 -27.65 -27.44 -13.80
C LEU A 30 -26.42 -28.05 -14.48
N MET A 31 -26.41 -28.07 -15.80
CA MET A 31 -25.26 -28.55 -16.58
C MET A 31 -24.07 -27.59 -16.44
N GLN A 32 -24.31 -26.28 -16.54
CA GLN A 32 -23.26 -25.27 -16.31
C GLN A 32 -22.68 -25.37 -14.91
N GLN A 33 -23.51 -25.56 -13.88
CA GLN A 33 -23.02 -25.78 -12.51
C GLN A 33 -22.20 -27.06 -12.36
N LYS A 34 -22.56 -28.13 -13.09
CA LYS A 34 -21.78 -29.36 -13.06
C LYS A 34 -20.53 -29.34 -13.93
N MET A 35 -20.58 -28.69 -15.08
CA MET A 35 -19.43 -28.57 -16.00
C MET A 35 -18.42 -27.48 -15.58
N GLY A 36 -18.88 -26.46 -14.83
CA GLY A 36 -18.02 -25.43 -14.26
C GLY A 36 -17.32 -25.83 -12.97
N LYS A 37 -17.63 -26.99 -12.39
CA LYS A 37 -16.85 -27.51 -11.26
C LYS A 37 -15.57 -28.14 -11.80
N ASP A 38 -14.50 -27.36 -11.75
CA ASP A 38 -13.17 -27.89 -11.97
C ASP A 38 -12.95 -29.11 -11.06
N ARG A 39 -12.57 -30.24 -11.66
CA ARG A 39 -12.29 -31.49 -10.93
C ARG A 39 -11.29 -31.30 -9.81
N TRP A 40 -10.46 -30.27 -9.92
CA TRP A 40 -9.39 -29.92 -9.01
C TRP A 40 -9.76 -28.79 -8.03
N ASN A 41 -10.87 -28.09 -8.25
CA ASN A 41 -11.37 -27.01 -7.41
C ASN A 41 -12.62 -27.48 -6.67
N VAL A 42 -12.42 -28.21 -5.60
CA VAL A 42 -13.50 -28.60 -4.69
C VAL A 42 -13.90 -27.38 -3.87
N GLU A 43 -15.20 -27.07 -3.84
CA GLU A 43 -15.74 -25.94 -3.07
C GLU A 43 -15.26 -26.00 -1.62
N GLU A 44 -14.73 -24.90 -1.10
CA GLU A 44 -14.15 -24.76 0.24
C GLU A 44 -12.84 -25.55 0.49
N GLU A 45 -12.25 -26.19 -0.51
CA GLU A 45 -10.95 -26.83 -0.36
C GLU A 45 -9.82 -26.00 -1.00
N SER A 46 -8.68 -25.99 -0.33
CA SER A 46 -7.41 -25.48 -0.83
C SER A 46 -6.54 -26.64 -1.34
N PHE A 47 -5.47 -26.33 -2.07
CA PHE A 47 -4.40 -27.31 -2.31
C PHE A 47 -3.52 -27.45 -1.07
N ASP A 48 -2.64 -28.45 -1.09
CA ASP A 48 -1.69 -28.68 0.00
C ASP A 48 -0.80 -27.44 0.23
N GLN A 49 -0.70 -27.04 1.46
CA GLN A 49 -0.03 -25.81 1.87
C GLN A 49 1.11 -26.13 2.84
N ASN A 50 2.05 -25.20 2.97
CA ASN A 50 3.15 -25.34 3.89
C ASN A 50 2.65 -25.42 5.35
N GLN A 51 2.97 -26.53 6.01
CA GLN A 51 2.60 -26.79 7.41
C GLN A 51 3.78 -26.60 8.36
N GLU A 52 4.99 -26.39 7.84
CA GLU A 52 6.20 -26.24 8.64
C GLU A 52 6.43 -24.78 9.03
N LEU A 53 6.74 -24.57 10.31
CA LEU A 53 7.15 -23.29 10.83
C LEU A 53 8.64 -23.07 10.58
N ILE A 54 8.99 -22.15 9.71
CA ILE A 54 10.38 -21.77 9.47
C ILE A 54 10.82 -20.75 10.52
N LYS A 55 11.56 -21.19 11.53
CA LYS A 55 12.16 -20.29 12.53
C LYS A 55 13.41 -19.64 11.95
N SER A 56 13.38 -18.33 11.83
CA SER A 56 14.49 -17.51 11.35
C SER A 56 14.42 -16.14 12.01
N ASP A 57 15.55 -15.49 12.17
CA ASP A 57 15.61 -14.13 12.73
C ASP A 57 14.98 -13.09 11.81
N THR A 58 14.82 -13.40 10.54
CA THR A 58 14.31 -12.47 9.55
C THR A 58 12.90 -12.79 9.05
N ASN A 59 12.50 -14.07 8.94
CA ASN A 59 11.20 -14.43 8.37
C ASN A 59 10.04 -14.07 9.29
N ILE A 60 8.97 -13.60 8.70
CA ILE A 60 7.70 -13.33 9.38
C ILE A 60 6.76 -14.51 9.11
N ASN A 61 6.26 -15.13 10.16
CA ASN A 61 5.41 -16.31 10.07
C ASN A 61 3.98 -15.96 10.46
N ILE A 62 3.04 -16.15 9.53
CA ILE A 62 1.63 -15.87 9.75
C ILE A 62 0.88 -17.21 9.75
N PRO A 63 0.23 -17.57 10.88
CA PRO A 63 -0.56 -18.79 10.95
C PRO A 63 -1.89 -18.61 10.22
N TYR A 64 -2.35 -19.66 9.57
CA TYR A 64 -3.68 -19.72 8.99
C TYR A 64 -4.25 -21.13 9.01
N LEU A 65 -5.55 -21.25 8.76
CA LEU A 65 -6.25 -22.51 8.63
C LEU A 65 -6.63 -22.73 7.16
N PHE A 66 -6.43 -23.93 6.66
CA PHE A 66 -6.87 -24.33 5.34
C PHE A 66 -7.52 -25.70 5.37
N ARG A 67 -8.44 -25.94 4.44
CA ARG A 67 -9.13 -27.23 4.30
C ARG A 67 -8.53 -27.96 3.10
N TYR A 68 -8.08 -29.19 3.34
CA TYR A 68 -7.51 -30.05 2.32
C TYR A 68 -7.88 -31.50 2.58
N LYS A 69 -8.39 -32.20 1.55
CA LYS A 69 -8.89 -33.59 1.63
C LYS A 69 -9.92 -33.80 2.76
N GLY A 70 -10.87 -32.86 2.88
CA GLY A 70 -11.94 -32.91 3.88
C GLY A 70 -11.49 -32.62 5.32
N LYS A 71 -10.20 -32.30 5.57
CA LYS A 71 -9.67 -32.00 6.90
C LYS A 71 -9.25 -30.55 7.01
N SER A 72 -9.47 -29.95 8.19
CA SER A 72 -8.91 -28.63 8.52
C SER A 72 -7.49 -28.80 9.03
N ASN A 73 -6.55 -28.13 8.37
CA ASN A 73 -5.12 -28.17 8.67
C ASN A 73 -4.62 -26.78 9.07
N LYS A 74 -3.55 -26.74 9.85
CA LYS A 74 -2.82 -25.50 10.16
C LYS A 74 -1.67 -25.33 9.18
N GLY A 75 -1.54 -24.14 8.64
CA GLY A 75 -0.46 -23.77 7.74
C GLY A 75 0.26 -22.50 8.19
N TRP A 76 1.40 -22.25 7.56
CA TRP A 76 2.24 -21.06 7.80
C TRP A 76 2.56 -20.35 6.50
N ILE A 77 2.23 -19.05 6.44
CA ILE A 77 2.74 -18.15 5.41
C ILE A 77 4.07 -17.60 5.91
N ASN A 78 5.15 -17.94 5.22
CA ASN A 78 6.48 -17.46 5.53
C ASN A 78 6.81 -16.25 4.65
N LEU A 79 6.75 -15.05 5.22
CA LEU A 79 7.06 -13.81 4.52
C LEU A 79 8.53 -13.45 4.71
N ASN A 80 9.17 -13.11 3.61
CA ASN A 80 10.51 -12.52 3.64
C ASN A 80 10.36 -10.99 3.58
N PRO A 81 10.69 -10.25 4.66
CA PRO A 81 10.50 -8.79 4.72
C PRO A 81 11.41 -8.01 3.76
N PHE A 82 12.45 -8.64 3.22
CA PHE A 82 13.33 -8.03 2.21
C PHE A 82 12.79 -8.16 0.78
N ARG A 83 11.62 -8.79 0.61
CA ARG A 83 10.92 -8.88 -0.67
C ARG A 83 9.57 -8.22 -0.57
N GLY A 84 9.10 -7.62 -1.69
CA GLY A 84 7.78 -7.01 -1.75
C GLY A 84 6.68 -8.04 -1.49
N THR A 85 5.77 -7.71 -0.57
CA THR A 85 4.58 -8.53 -0.28
C THR A 85 3.35 -7.68 -0.53
N MET A 86 2.41 -8.20 -1.32
CA MET A 86 1.12 -7.56 -1.56
C MET A 86 0.00 -8.36 -0.88
N VAL A 87 -0.84 -7.67 -0.12
CA VAL A 87 -2.01 -8.25 0.55
C VAL A 87 -3.27 -7.68 -0.06
N ILE A 88 -4.01 -8.49 -0.79
CA ILE A 88 -5.24 -8.10 -1.49
C ILE A 88 -6.46 -8.65 -0.76
N GLY A 89 -7.51 -7.86 -0.68
CA GLY A 89 -8.78 -8.27 -0.10
C GLY A 89 -9.76 -7.09 -0.03
N THR A 90 -11.05 -7.39 0.02
CA THR A 90 -12.11 -6.40 0.17
C THR A 90 -12.05 -5.66 1.51
N PRO A 91 -12.67 -4.49 1.66
CA PRO A 91 -12.85 -3.86 2.97
C PRO A 91 -13.49 -4.84 3.97
N GLY A 92 -12.98 -4.89 5.19
CA GLY A 92 -13.48 -5.81 6.23
C GLY A 92 -13.01 -7.26 6.14
N SER A 93 -12.21 -7.65 5.14
CA SER A 93 -11.72 -9.03 4.96
C SER A 93 -10.66 -9.49 5.98
N GLY A 94 -10.34 -8.66 6.97
CA GLY A 94 -9.38 -9.02 8.03
C GLY A 94 -7.90 -8.87 7.66
N LYS A 95 -7.54 -8.18 6.57
CA LYS A 95 -6.14 -7.96 6.14
C LYS A 95 -5.23 -7.43 7.25
N SER A 96 -5.71 -6.39 7.93
CA SER A 96 -4.93 -5.77 9.01
C SER A 96 -4.75 -6.74 10.17
N PHE A 97 -5.82 -7.35 10.64
CA PHE A 97 -5.80 -8.28 11.76
C PHE A 97 -5.02 -9.58 11.46
N GLY A 98 -5.26 -10.17 10.28
CA GLY A 98 -4.70 -11.49 9.94
C GLY A 98 -3.24 -11.43 9.46
N VAL A 99 -2.81 -10.33 8.83
CA VAL A 99 -1.49 -10.25 8.18
C VAL A 99 -0.66 -9.08 8.68
N ILE A 100 -1.19 -7.85 8.63
CA ILE A 100 -0.38 -6.65 8.88
C ILE A 100 0.02 -6.54 10.35
N ASN A 101 -0.93 -6.71 11.28
CA ASN A 101 -0.66 -6.62 12.71
C ASN A 101 0.33 -7.69 13.20
N PRO A 102 0.17 -8.98 12.85
CA PRO A 102 1.18 -10.01 13.14
C PRO A 102 2.55 -9.72 12.53
N ALA A 103 2.60 -9.12 11.34
CA ALA A 103 3.85 -8.75 10.70
C ALA A 103 4.55 -7.61 11.47
N ILE A 104 3.84 -6.52 11.78
CA ILE A 104 4.38 -5.39 12.57
C ILE A 104 4.94 -5.90 13.92
N ARG A 105 4.16 -6.72 14.63
CA ARG A 105 4.59 -7.30 15.90
C ARG A 105 5.90 -8.05 15.76
N GLN A 106 5.97 -9.01 14.83
CA GLN A 106 7.16 -9.84 14.67
C GLN A 106 8.37 -9.05 14.18
N MET A 107 8.17 -8.05 13.31
CA MET A 107 9.25 -7.17 12.88
C MET A 107 9.83 -6.37 14.04
N ILE A 108 9.00 -5.81 14.91
CA ILE A 108 9.46 -5.09 16.10
C ILE A 108 10.16 -6.04 17.06
N GLU A 109 9.59 -7.22 17.32
CA GLU A 109 10.20 -8.26 18.17
C GLU A 109 11.59 -8.68 17.67
N LYS A 110 11.79 -8.70 16.37
CA LYS A 110 13.06 -9.06 15.71
C LYS A 110 14.03 -7.88 15.52
N GLY A 111 13.66 -6.68 15.93
CA GLY A 111 14.54 -5.51 15.86
C GLY A 111 14.64 -4.88 14.47
N PHE A 112 13.65 -5.05 13.62
CA PHE A 112 13.60 -4.33 12.33
C PHE A 112 13.35 -2.85 12.52
N CYS A 113 13.97 -2.02 11.70
CA CYS A 113 13.61 -0.64 11.51
C CYS A 113 12.40 -0.57 10.56
N LEU A 114 11.34 0.13 10.96
CA LEU A 114 10.07 0.14 10.24
C LEU A 114 9.66 1.55 9.86
N CYS A 115 9.09 1.69 8.66
CA CYS A 115 8.30 2.85 8.26
C CYS A 115 6.87 2.37 7.99
N ILE A 116 5.90 2.87 8.76
CA ILE A 116 4.50 2.48 8.65
C ILE A 116 3.69 3.67 8.14
N TYR A 117 3.10 3.53 6.95
CA TYR A 117 2.14 4.47 6.42
C TYR A 117 0.73 4.06 6.87
N ASP A 118 0.20 4.78 7.86
CA ASP A 118 -1.10 4.47 8.45
C ASP A 118 -2.19 5.38 7.88
N PHE A 119 -2.90 4.87 6.87
CA PHE A 119 -3.99 5.61 6.21
C PHE A 119 -5.19 5.84 7.15
N LYS A 120 -5.39 4.95 8.13
CA LYS A 120 -6.44 5.04 9.14
C LYS A 120 -5.87 5.38 10.51
N PHE A 121 -4.92 6.31 10.54
CA PHE A 121 -4.31 6.74 11.79
C PHE A 121 -5.38 6.95 12.89
N PRO A 122 -5.20 6.40 14.12
CA PRO A 122 -3.95 5.82 14.65
C PRO A 122 -3.91 4.28 14.73
N ASP A 123 -4.68 3.53 13.95
CA ASP A 123 -4.88 2.10 14.14
C ASP A 123 -3.56 1.30 14.15
N LEU A 124 -2.74 1.40 13.10
CA LEU A 124 -1.47 0.69 13.01
C LEU A 124 -0.39 1.32 13.92
N ALA A 125 -0.44 2.64 14.08
CA ALA A 125 0.49 3.36 14.93
C ALA A 125 0.36 2.92 16.41
N GLN A 126 -0.86 2.72 16.92
CA GLN A 126 -1.09 2.24 18.27
C GLN A 126 -0.53 0.83 18.48
N ILE A 127 -0.76 -0.07 17.53
CA ILE A 127 -0.24 -1.44 17.59
C ILE A 127 1.29 -1.44 17.58
N ALA A 128 1.89 -0.68 16.68
CA ALA A 128 3.34 -0.55 16.60
C ALA A 128 3.93 0.04 17.88
N TYR A 129 3.32 1.10 18.42
CA TYR A 129 3.78 1.73 19.67
C TYR A 129 3.66 0.80 20.87
N TYR A 130 2.58 0.03 20.97
CA TYR A 130 2.41 -0.97 22.01
C TYR A 130 3.54 -2.02 21.99
N HIS A 131 3.82 -2.60 20.83
CA HIS A 131 4.89 -3.60 20.71
C HIS A 131 6.29 -2.99 20.89
N TYR A 132 6.49 -1.75 20.47
CA TYR A 132 7.71 -0.99 20.76
C TYR A 132 7.94 -0.86 22.28
N LEU A 133 6.91 -0.45 23.05
CA LEU A 133 7.00 -0.33 24.50
C LEU A 133 7.25 -1.68 25.19
N LEU A 134 6.57 -2.74 24.74
CA LEU A 134 6.79 -4.09 25.24
C LEU A 134 8.23 -4.55 25.03
N LYS A 135 8.80 -4.30 23.86
CA LYS A 135 10.19 -4.67 23.59
C LYS A 135 11.15 -3.83 24.44
N LYS A 136 10.96 -2.53 24.48
CA LYS A 136 11.76 -1.62 25.30
C LYS A 136 11.74 -1.98 26.80
N SER A 137 10.63 -2.49 27.32
CA SER A 137 10.54 -2.94 28.71
C SER A 137 11.29 -4.24 29.00
N LYS A 138 11.55 -5.05 27.98
CA LYS A 138 12.24 -6.35 28.10
C LYS A 138 13.75 -6.26 27.89
N GLU A 139 14.19 -5.30 27.10
CA GLU A 139 15.59 -5.11 26.70
C GLU A 139 16.12 -3.79 27.25
N SER A 140 17.06 -3.85 28.21
CA SER A 140 17.67 -2.65 28.81
C SER A 140 18.46 -1.81 27.81
N ASP A 141 19.06 -2.44 26.78
CA ASP A 141 19.90 -1.81 25.77
C ASP A 141 19.15 -1.44 24.49
N TYR A 142 17.81 -1.38 24.55
CA TYR A 142 16.99 -1.06 23.40
C TYR A 142 17.13 0.40 22.97
N THR A 143 17.88 0.64 21.89
CA THR A 143 18.26 1.98 21.41
C THR A 143 17.31 2.56 20.36
N TYR A 144 16.35 1.79 19.88
CA TYR A 144 15.39 2.28 18.87
C TYR A 144 14.48 3.35 19.43
N SER A 145 14.10 4.30 18.59
CA SER A 145 13.16 5.38 18.92
C SER A 145 11.89 5.26 18.06
N PHE A 146 10.78 5.70 18.63
CA PHE A 146 9.49 5.73 17.95
C PHE A 146 9.16 7.18 17.58
N HIS A 147 8.87 7.42 16.31
CA HIS A 147 8.53 8.73 15.79
C HIS A 147 7.20 8.68 15.06
N VAL A 148 6.37 9.69 15.25
CA VAL A 148 5.12 9.88 14.53
C VAL A 148 5.21 11.17 13.72
N ILE A 149 4.91 11.09 12.42
CA ILE A 149 4.73 12.24 11.54
C ILE A 149 3.24 12.30 11.23
N ASN A 150 2.56 13.30 11.80
CA ASN A 150 1.12 13.50 11.61
C ASN A 150 0.89 14.88 11.02
N LEU A 151 0.44 14.94 9.78
CA LEU A 151 0.19 16.18 9.05
C LEU A 151 -1.14 16.84 9.46
N ASN A 152 -2.05 16.10 10.07
CA ASN A 152 -3.34 16.63 10.54
C ASN A 152 -3.22 17.30 11.92
N GLU A 153 -2.36 16.76 12.80
CA GLU A 153 -2.11 17.28 14.13
C GLU A 153 -0.63 17.63 14.29
N VAL A 154 -0.22 18.70 13.64
CA VAL A 154 1.20 19.11 13.54
C VAL A 154 1.85 19.34 14.91
N GLU A 155 1.08 19.74 15.91
CA GLU A 155 1.56 19.95 17.28
C GLU A 155 2.03 18.66 17.95
N LYS A 156 1.42 17.52 17.59
CA LYS A 156 1.76 16.19 18.09
C LYS A 156 2.77 15.46 17.20
N SER A 157 3.15 16.06 16.09
CA SER A 157 4.05 15.47 15.09
C SER A 157 5.51 15.75 15.39
N LYS A 158 6.37 14.78 15.10
CA LYS A 158 7.81 15.06 15.01
C LYS A 158 8.08 15.88 13.75
N ARG A 159 8.94 16.89 13.91
CA ARG A 159 9.40 17.72 12.79
C ARG A 159 10.52 17.01 12.05
N VAL A 160 10.46 17.04 10.74
CA VAL A 160 11.50 16.50 9.85
C VAL A 160 11.96 17.63 8.95
N ASN A 161 13.26 17.85 8.92
CA ASN A 161 13.89 18.78 7.99
C ASN A 161 14.74 17.99 6.99
N PRO A 162 14.24 17.71 5.78
CA PRO A 162 14.98 16.97 4.76
C PRO A 162 16.17 17.76 4.20
N PHE A 163 16.17 19.09 4.35
CA PHE A 163 17.23 19.98 3.85
C PHE A 163 18.36 20.19 4.85
N HIS A 164 18.30 19.53 6.01
CA HIS A 164 19.32 19.71 7.03
C HIS A 164 20.72 19.35 6.50
N LYS A 165 21.72 20.18 6.80
CA LYS A 165 23.13 20.05 6.34
C LYS A 165 23.74 18.65 6.49
N LYS A 166 23.24 17.86 7.45
CA LYS A 166 23.68 16.47 7.66
C LYS A 166 23.41 15.58 6.45
N TYR A 167 22.35 15.89 5.70
CA TYR A 167 21.90 15.13 4.54
C TYR A 167 22.33 15.79 3.21
N ILE A 168 22.75 17.05 3.25
CA ILE A 168 23.15 17.82 2.08
C ILE A 168 24.62 18.21 2.21
N GLN A 169 25.49 17.28 1.90
CA GLN A 169 26.95 17.49 1.97
C GLN A 169 27.55 17.84 0.62
N THR A 170 26.96 17.35 -0.46
CA THR A 170 27.39 17.54 -1.84
C THR A 170 26.29 18.19 -2.69
N LEU A 171 26.69 18.79 -3.82
CA LEU A 171 25.72 19.33 -4.80
C LEU A 171 24.83 18.21 -5.40
N ALA A 172 25.38 17.00 -5.54
CA ALA A 172 24.63 15.87 -6.07
C ALA A 172 23.45 15.48 -5.14
N GLU A 173 23.67 15.46 -3.83
CA GLU A 173 22.60 15.20 -2.84
C GLU A 173 21.56 16.32 -2.84
N ALA A 174 21.97 17.57 -3.03
CA ALA A 174 21.04 18.69 -3.18
C ALA A 174 20.21 18.56 -4.46
N GLN A 175 20.80 18.08 -5.55
CA GLN A 175 20.10 17.83 -6.82
C GLN A 175 19.09 16.69 -6.71
N GLU A 176 19.47 15.56 -6.11
CA GLU A 176 18.57 14.45 -5.85
C GLU A 176 17.35 14.86 -5.01
N MET A 177 17.59 15.69 -3.97
CA MET A 177 16.54 16.25 -3.14
C MET A 177 15.61 17.18 -3.93
N ALA A 178 16.15 18.05 -4.77
CA ALA A 178 15.39 18.96 -5.62
C ALA A 178 14.54 18.19 -6.64
N GLU A 179 15.13 17.19 -7.31
CA GLU A 179 14.43 16.32 -8.27
C GLU A 179 13.28 15.56 -7.61
N SER A 180 13.53 14.98 -6.43
CA SER A 180 12.51 14.26 -5.65
C SER A 180 11.33 15.18 -5.30
N MET A 181 11.61 16.41 -4.87
CA MET A 181 10.60 17.39 -4.50
C MET A 181 9.78 17.83 -5.72
N VAL A 182 10.44 18.24 -6.80
CA VAL A 182 9.75 18.69 -8.03
C VAL A 182 8.93 17.57 -8.64
N SER A 183 9.48 16.35 -8.73
CA SER A 183 8.77 15.17 -9.24
C SER A 183 7.53 14.81 -8.40
N SER A 184 7.61 14.98 -7.08
CA SER A 184 6.49 14.73 -6.19
C SER A 184 5.35 15.73 -6.39
N LEU A 185 5.68 16.99 -6.68
CA LEU A 185 4.71 18.05 -6.98
C LEU A 185 4.07 17.88 -8.36
N GLN A 186 4.82 17.39 -9.35
CA GLN A 186 4.34 17.18 -10.72
C GLN A 186 3.43 15.95 -10.87
N LYS A 187 3.54 14.92 -10.02
CA LYS A 187 2.69 13.72 -10.07
C LYS A 187 1.18 13.99 -9.97
N GLY A 188 0.77 15.19 -9.62
CA GLY A 188 -0.63 15.63 -9.62
C GLY A 188 -1.13 16.24 -10.94
N GLY A 189 -0.26 16.49 -11.91
CA GLY A 189 -0.60 17.04 -13.24
C GLY A 189 -0.10 16.09 -14.32
N SER A 190 -0.94 15.75 -15.27
CA SER A 190 -0.60 14.93 -16.44
C SER A 190 0.43 15.67 -17.30
N SER A 191 1.71 15.34 -17.15
CA SER A 191 2.77 15.88 -17.98
C SER A 191 2.94 15.05 -19.26
N SER A 192 2.22 15.42 -20.29
CA SER A 192 2.57 15.10 -21.68
C SER A 192 3.18 16.35 -22.35
N GLY A 193 4.14 16.97 -21.68
CA GLY A 193 4.81 18.17 -22.18
C GLY A 193 5.94 17.86 -23.16
N GLY A 194 6.01 18.61 -24.26
CA GLY A 194 7.10 18.56 -25.23
C GLY A 194 8.45 19.02 -24.65
N GLY A 195 9.52 18.94 -25.43
CA GLY A 195 10.90 19.22 -25.00
C GLY A 195 11.16 20.56 -24.28
N SER A 196 10.34 21.59 -24.50
CA SER A 196 10.46 22.87 -23.80
C SER A 196 10.06 22.77 -22.33
N GLU A 197 9.04 22.00 -21.97
CA GLU A 197 8.59 21.80 -20.59
C GLU A 197 9.63 21.02 -19.77
N ALA A 198 10.25 20.02 -20.37
CA ALA A 198 11.37 19.29 -19.76
C ALA A 198 12.56 20.20 -19.46
N PHE A 199 12.87 21.15 -20.36
CA PHE A 199 13.93 22.13 -20.16
C PHE A 199 13.64 23.07 -18.99
N PHE A 200 12.42 23.62 -18.89
CA PHE A 200 12.04 24.50 -17.78
C PHE A 200 12.03 23.76 -16.44
N THR A 201 11.54 22.53 -16.43
CA THR A 201 11.57 21.68 -15.23
C THR A 201 13.00 21.43 -14.77
N GLN A 202 13.91 21.06 -15.69
CA GLN A 202 15.30 20.81 -15.35
C GLN A 202 16.00 22.09 -14.85
N SER A 203 15.71 23.23 -15.45
CA SER A 203 16.24 24.53 -15.00
C SER A 203 15.77 24.88 -13.60
N ALA A 204 14.50 24.65 -13.28
CA ALA A 204 13.95 24.85 -11.94
C ALA A 204 14.59 23.91 -10.90
N ILE A 205 14.81 22.64 -11.26
CA ILE A 205 15.51 21.67 -10.40
C ILE A 205 16.93 22.14 -10.11
N ASN A 206 17.68 22.56 -11.14
CA ASN A 206 19.06 23.01 -10.98
C ASN A 206 19.14 24.26 -10.10
N PHE A 207 18.23 25.22 -10.27
CA PHE A 207 18.17 26.41 -9.44
C PHE A 207 17.83 26.07 -7.99
N LEU A 208 16.82 25.26 -7.75
CA LEU A 208 16.44 24.79 -6.42
C LEU A 208 17.59 24.03 -5.75
N ALA A 209 18.28 23.15 -6.47
CA ALA A 209 19.43 22.40 -5.96
C ALA A 209 20.57 23.34 -5.53
N SER A 210 20.83 24.37 -6.32
CA SER A 210 21.84 25.38 -6.00
C SER A 210 21.50 26.15 -4.72
N CYS A 211 20.22 26.53 -4.56
CA CYS A 211 19.73 27.16 -3.33
C CYS A 211 19.84 26.23 -2.12
N ILE A 212 19.42 24.98 -2.24
CA ILE A 212 19.51 23.98 -1.17
C ILE A 212 20.98 23.82 -0.73
N TYR A 213 21.89 23.65 -1.69
CA TYR A 213 23.30 23.49 -1.39
C TYR A 213 23.92 24.74 -0.75
N TYR A 214 23.60 25.93 -1.24
CA TYR A 214 24.05 27.19 -0.68
C TYR A 214 23.64 27.32 0.79
N PHE A 215 22.34 27.12 1.11
CA PHE A 215 21.87 27.22 2.49
C PHE A 215 22.42 26.14 3.40
N ALA A 216 22.72 24.94 2.88
CA ALA A 216 23.36 23.87 3.63
C ALA A 216 24.80 24.24 4.05
N LYS A 217 25.49 25.11 3.27
CA LYS A 217 26.86 25.60 3.57
C LYS A 217 26.86 26.92 4.32
N LEU A 218 25.87 27.78 4.10
CA LEU A 218 25.82 29.12 4.73
C LEU A 218 25.71 29.00 6.26
N GLU A 219 26.57 29.70 6.97
CA GLU A 219 26.60 29.72 8.44
C GLU A 219 26.43 28.32 9.08
N ASN A 220 27.13 27.35 8.52
CA ASN A 220 27.08 25.97 9.01
C ASN A 220 25.66 25.34 8.96
N GLY A 221 24.84 25.74 7.97
CA GLY A 221 23.51 25.21 7.73
C GLY A 221 22.42 25.71 8.68
N LYS A 222 22.63 26.86 9.30
CA LYS A 222 21.68 27.48 10.23
C LYS A 222 20.32 27.76 9.59
N TYR A 223 20.32 28.11 8.30
CA TYR A 223 19.12 28.45 7.52
C TYR A 223 18.76 27.36 6.50
N SER A 224 19.28 26.16 6.67
CA SER A 224 19.06 25.04 5.75
C SER A 224 17.71 24.38 6.02
N ASP A 225 16.64 25.07 5.66
CA ASP A 225 15.26 24.61 5.74
C ASP A 225 14.41 25.17 4.59
N LEU A 226 13.27 24.57 4.33
CA LEU A 226 12.39 24.94 3.22
C LEU A 226 11.87 26.38 3.32
N PRO A 227 11.43 26.90 4.47
CA PRO A 227 10.96 28.29 4.58
C PRO A 227 12.00 29.33 4.17
N HIS A 228 13.25 29.17 4.59
CA HIS A 228 14.33 30.11 4.21
C HIS A 228 14.67 30.00 2.72
N ILE A 229 14.73 28.79 2.17
CA ILE A 229 14.97 28.55 0.74
C ILE A 229 13.87 29.22 -0.10
N LEU A 230 12.59 28.97 0.23
CA LEU A 230 11.45 29.56 -0.50
C LEU A 230 11.41 31.09 -0.35
N SER A 231 11.70 31.63 0.84
CA SER A 231 11.77 33.07 1.06
C SER A 231 12.84 33.71 0.18
N PHE A 232 14.00 33.07 0.04
CA PHE A 232 15.07 33.52 -0.84
C PHE A 232 14.65 33.46 -2.32
N MET A 233 14.09 32.36 -2.77
CA MET A 233 13.67 32.18 -4.16
C MET A 233 12.56 33.16 -4.60
N ASN A 234 11.77 33.65 -3.67
CA ASN A 234 10.68 34.62 -3.94
C ASN A 234 11.12 36.08 -3.95
N ARG A 235 12.38 36.35 -3.64
CA ARG A 235 12.92 37.74 -3.71
C ARG A 235 13.35 38.09 -5.13
N SER A 236 13.26 39.38 -5.45
CA SER A 236 13.81 39.87 -6.71
C SER A 236 15.33 39.77 -6.75
N TYR A 237 15.90 39.52 -7.92
CA TYR A 237 17.38 39.47 -8.08
C TYR A 237 18.06 40.78 -7.66
N GLN A 238 17.40 41.93 -7.82
CA GLN A 238 17.89 43.24 -7.41
C GLN A 238 17.98 43.42 -5.89
N GLU A 239 17.25 42.61 -5.12
CA GLU A 239 17.33 42.62 -3.66
C GLU A 239 18.38 41.68 -3.10
N ILE A 240 18.82 40.72 -3.93
CA ILE A 240 19.75 39.67 -3.52
C ILE A 240 21.19 40.04 -3.90
N PHE A 241 21.39 40.72 -5.05
CA PHE A 241 22.65 41.11 -5.64
C PHE A 241 22.73 42.62 -5.82
#